data_2d4d3be5440c637a71c6282c3780d46b
#
_entry.id   2d4d3be5440c637a71c6282c3780d46b
#
_cell.length_a   1.000
_cell.length_b   1.000
_cell.length_c   1.000
_cell.angle_alpha   90.00
_cell.angle_beta   90.00
_cell.angle_gamma   90.00
#
_symmetry.space_group_name_H-M   'P 1'
#
loop_
_entity.id
_entity.type
_entity.pdbx_description
1 polymer ?
#
loop_
_entity_poly.entity_id
_entity_poly.type
_entity_poly.pdbx_seq_one_letter_code
_entity_poly.pdbx_strand_id
1 'polypeptide(L)'
;PNRPEAELLADMKIDSEKDIDVAARKLIDMGPKAVLIKGGHFGSASDAEFTDWLALPDEPLIALKQPGVKTSNNHGTGCTLSAAIATYLGLGLGIRDAIVHAQKFLNHCLRHGYAPGLGAGPPNHASWIAKRVGE
;
A
#
# COMPACT_ATOMS: atom_id res chain seq x y z
N PRO A 1 -6.19 -1.87 -4.99
CA PRO A 1 -6.76 -3.06 -4.33
C PRO A 1 -5.69 -3.85 -3.57
N ASN A 2 -6.09 -4.69 -2.59
CA ASN A 2 -5.26 -5.79 -2.11
C ASN A 2 -5.35 -6.96 -3.11
N ARG A 3 -4.57 -8.05 -2.89
CA ARG A 3 -4.55 -9.20 -3.81
C ARG A 3 -5.93 -9.85 -4.02
N PRO A 4 -6.71 -10.22 -2.98
CA PRO A 4 -8.06 -10.77 -3.18
C PRO A 4 -9.01 -9.84 -3.93
N GLU A 5 -8.93 -8.55 -3.67
CA GLU A 5 -9.71 -7.53 -4.39
C GLU A 5 -9.28 -7.44 -5.85
N ALA A 6 -7.97 -7.50 -6.13
CA ALA A 6 -7.44 -7.49 -7.50
C ALA A 6 -7.85 -8.76 -8.27
N GLU A 7 -7.82 -9.93 -7.65
CA GLU A 7 -8.30 -11.19 -8.23
C GLU A 7 -9.78 -11.08 -8.65
N LEU A 8 -10.60 -10.52 -7.76
CA LEU A 8 -12.03 -10.33 -8.03
C LEU A 8 -12.28 -9.35 -9.18
N LEU A 9 -11.59 -8.20 -9.15
CA LEU A 9 -11.76 -7.15 -10.16
C LEU A 9 -11.23 -7.57 -11.53
N ALA A 10 -10.11 -8.29 -11.57
CA ALA A 10 -9.50 -8.75 -12.81
C ALA A 10 -10.08 -10.08 -13.32
N ASP A 11 -10.98 -10.71 -12.56
CA ASP A 11 -11.55 -12.03 -12.84
C ASP A 11 -10.45 -13.06 -13.18
N MET A 12 -9.48 -13.22 -12.26
CA MET A 12 -8.39 -14.18 -12.40
C MET A 12 -7.70 -14.44 -11.05
N LYS A 13 -6.99 -15.57 -10.96
CA LYS A 13 -6.12 -15.86 -9.82
C LYS A 13 -4.75 -15.20 -9.99
N ILE A 14 -4.16 -14.84 -8.84
CA ILE A 14 -2.85 -14.21 -8.78
C ILE A 14 -1.96 -15.09 -7.88
N ASP A 15 -1.20 -15.99 -8.50
CA ASP A 15 -0.33 -16.94 -7.80
C ASP A 15 1.17 -16.65 -8.03
N SER A 16 1.49 -15.72 -8.91
CA SER A 16 2.85 -15.30 -9.24
C SER A 16 2.95 -13.81 -9.54
N GLU A 17 4.17 -13.28 -9.61
CA GLU A 17 4.42 -11.90 -10.04
C GLU A 17 3.95 -11.63 -11.48
N LYS A 18 4.00 -12.65 -12.36
CA LYS A 18 3.47 -12.54 -13.71
C LYS A 18 1.96 -12.32 -13.71
N ASP A 19 1.25 -13.00 -12.80
CA ASP A 19 -0.20 -12.83 -12.68
C ASP A 19 -0.54 -11.43 -12.15
N ILE A 20 0.32 -10.84 -11.29
CA ILE A 20 0.15 -9.45 -10.85
C ILE A 20 0.22 -8.51 -12.05
N ASP A 21 1.19 -8.67 -12.94
CA ASP A 21 1.31 -7.81 -14.13
C ASP A 21 0.07 -7.95 -15.02
N VAL A 22 -0.36 -9.17 -15.29
CA VAL A 22 -1.59 -9.42 -16.09
C VAL A 22 -2.81 -8.79 -15.43
N ALA A 23 -3.01 -9.00 -14.13
CA ALA A 23 -4.13 -8.42 -13.39
C ALA A 23 -4.07 -6.88 -13.43
N ALA A 24 -2.89 -6.31 -13.18
CA ALA A 24 -2.70 -4.87 -13.20
C ALA A 24 -3.00 -4.25 -14.57
N ARG A 25 -2.62 -4.92 -15.68
CA ARG A 25 -2.96 -4.45 -17.05
C ARG A 25 -4.46 -4.48 -17.28
N LYS A 26 -5.14 -5.58 -16.92
CA LYS A 26 -6.60 -5.64 -16.98
C LYS A 26 -7.27 -4.51 -16.22
N LEU A 27 -6.74 -4.16 -15.03
CA LEU A 27 -7.27 -3.07 -14.23
C LEU A 27 -6.99 -1.69 -14.86
N ILE A 28 -5.83 -1.48 -15.49
CA ILE A 28 -5.50 -0.27 -16.24
C ILE A 28 -6.49 -0.09 -17.42
N ASP A 29 -6.81 -1.16 -18.12
CA ASP A 29 -7.74 -1.15 -19.26
C ASP A 29 -9.17 -0.74 -18.86
N MET A 30 -9.51 -0.81 -17.56
CA MET A 30 -10.77 -0.28 -17.04
C MET A 30 -10.81 1.25 -16.94
N GLY A 31 -9.68 1.94 -17.19
CA GLY A 31 -9.62 3.39 -17.34
C GLY A 31 -8.78 4.18 -16.33
N PRO A 32 -8.31 3.66 -15.18
CA PRO A 32 -7.49 4.43 -14.28
C PRO A 32 -6.11 4.70 -14.89
N LYS A 33 -5.51 5.85 -14.53
CA LYS A 33 -4.16 6.22 -14.98
C LYS A 33 -3.04 5.51 -14.22
N ALA A 34 -3.35 4.86 -13.13
CA ALA A 34 -2.42 4.06 -12.33
C ALA A 34 -3.19 3.02 -11.51
N VAL A 35 -2.58 1.87 -11.29
CA VAL A 35 -3.09 0.82 -10.41
C VAL A 35 -2.00 0.44 -9.42
N LEU A 36 -2.32 0.49 -8.12
CA LEU A 36 -1.47 0.00 -7.05
C LEU A 36 -2.07 -1.27 -6.46
N ILE A 37 -1.53 -2.43 -6.81
CA ILE A 37 -1.88 -3.69 -6.17
C ILE A 37 -1.05 -3.80 -4.90
N LYS A 38 -1.73 -3.72 -3.75
CA LYS A 38 -1.07 -3.85 -2.46
C LYS A 38 -0.58 -5.28 -2.27
N GLY A 39 0.69 -5.39 -1.94
CA GLY A 39 1.37 -6.65 -1.84
C GLY A 39 0.86 -7.51 -0.70
N GLY A 40 1.05 -8.73 -0.90
CA GLY A 40 1.10 -9.77 0.09
C GLY A 40 2.37 -10.55 -0.16
N HIS A 41 2.72 -11.39 0.75
CA HIS A 41 3.88 -12.25 0.60
C HIS A 41 3.68 -13.24 -0.56
N PHE A 42 4.46 -13.12 -1.63
CA PHE A 42 4.67 -14.23 -2.54
C PHE A 42 5.83 -15.08 -2.00
N GLY A 43 5.49 -16.17 -1.37
CA GLY A 43 6.43 -17.27 -1.13
C GLY A 43 7.51 -17.08 -0.07
N SER A 44 7.62 -15.97 0.63
CA SER A 44 8.54 -15.87 1.76
C SER A 44 7.80 -15.57 3.06
N ALA A 45 7.95 -16.42 4.03
CA ALA A 45 7.41 -16.28 5.39
C ALA A 45 8.16 -15.22 6.23
N SER A 46 8.88 -14.28 5.61
CA SER A 46 9.54 -13.23 6.36
C SER A 46 8.64 -12.01 6.44
N ASP A 47 8.16 -11.69 7.64
CA ASP A 47 7.48 -10.43 7.96
C ASP A 47 8.38 -9.20 7.75
N ALA A 48 9.54 -9.36 7.10
CA ALA A 48 10.58 -8.35 7.03
C ALA A 48 10.35 -7.31 5.92
N GLU A 49 9.65 -7.69 4.84
CA GLU A 49 9.47 -6.81 3.68
C GLU A 49 8.11 -7.03 3.02
N PHE A 50 7.46 -5.93 2.63
CA PHE A 50 6.26 -5.94 1.79
C PHE A 50 6.57 -5.33 0.43
N THR A 51 5.97 -5.85 -0.61
CA THR A 51 6.09 -5.29 -1.96
C THR A 51 4.71 -4.90 -2.45
N ASP A 52 4.52 -3.62 -2.72
CA ASP A 52 3.36 -3.13 -3.47
C ASP A 52 3.75 -2.98 -4.94
N TRP A 53 2.81 -3.21 -5.83
CA TRP A 53 3.04 -3.24 -7.26
C TRP A 53 2.30 -2.11 -7.96
N LEU A 54 3.06 -1.18 -8.54
CA LEU A 54 2.51 -0.05 -9.28
C LEU A 54 2.56 -0.34 -10.78
N ALA A 55 1.41 -0.32 -11.42
CA ALA A 55 1.27 -0.33 -12.86
C ALA A 55 0.89 1.06 -13.38
N LEU A 56 1.56 1.46 -14.44
CA LEU A 56 1.28 2.66 -15.23
C LEU A 56 1.06 2.23 -16.69
N PRO A 57 0.26 2.96 -17.49
CA PRO A 57 0.17 2.72 -18.92
C PRO A 57 1.55 2.74 -19.57
N ASP A 58 1.81 1.81 -20.47
CA ASP A 58 3.01 1.73 -21.29
C ASP A 58 4.35 1.64 -20.53
N GLU A 59 4.31 1.36 -19.22
CA GLU A 59 5.51 1.18 -18.40
C GLU A 59 5.59 -0.23 -17.82
N PRO A 60 6.80 -0.77 -17.58
CA PRO A 60 6.96 -2.03 -16.84
C PRO A 60 6.34 -1.94 -15.44
N LEU A 61 5.89 -3.08 -14.91
CA LEU A 61 5.42 -3.17 -13.54
C LEU A 61 6.52 -2.77 -12.55
N ILE A 62 6.20 -1.91 -11.61
CA ILE A 62 7.15 -1.34 -10.65
C ILE A 62 6.94 -1.97 -9.28
N ALA A 63 7.95 -2.65 -8.78
CA ALA A 63 7.96 -3.19 -7.41
C ALA A 63 8.38 -2.09 -6.41
N LEU A 64 7.49 -1.76 -5.49
CA LEU A 64 7.71 -0.80 -4.41
C LEU A 64 7.88 -1.55 -3.10
N LYS A 65 9.14 -1.81 -2.74
CA LYS A 65 9.50 -2.55 -1.54
C LYS A 65 9.48 -1.66 -0.30
N GLN A 66 8.90 -2.17 0.77
CA GLN A 66 8.80 -1.51 2.05
C GLN A 66 9.19 -2.44 3.18
N PRO A 67 9.86 -1.93 4.23
CA PRO A 67 10.10 -2.74 5.42
C PRO A 67 8.77 -3.13 6.07
N GLY A 68 8.65 -4.39 6.44
CA GLY A 68 7.52 -4.91 7.18
C GLY A 68 7.40 -4.25 8.55
N VAL A 69 6.17 -4.09 9.01
CA VAL A 69 5.88 -3.66 10.38
C VAL A 69 5.11 -4.78 11.08
N LYS A 70 5.75 -5.43 12.02
CA LYS A 70 5.12 -6.47 12.81
C LYS A 70 4.19 -5.84 13.85
N THR A 71 2.89 -5.87 13.59
CA THR A 71 1.88 -5.29 14.47
C THR A 71 0.54 -6.01 14.30
N SER A 72 -0.23 -6.09 15.37
CA SER A 72 -1.64 -6.48 15.34
C SER A 72 -2.58 -5.30 15.03
N ASN A 73 -2.05 -4.07 15.08
CA ASN A 73 -2.82 -2.84 14.90
C ASN A 73 -2.86 -2.44 13.42
N ASN A 74 -3.51 -3.24 12.61
CA ASN A 74 -3.55 -3.08 11.15
C ASN A 74 -4.92 -2.68 10.60
N HIS A 75 -5.90 -2.40 11.48
CA HIS A 75 -7.21 -1.97 11.05
C HIS A 75 -7.16 -0.57 10.41
N GLY A 76 -7.71 -0.43 9.21
CA GLY A 76 -7.72 0.85 8.49
C GLY A 76 -6.45 1.20 7.72
N THR A 77 -5.50 0.28 7.57
CA THR A 77 -4.25 0.50 6.80
C THR A 77 -4.52 0.89 5.35
N GLY A 78 -5.47 0.20 4.69
CA GLY A 78 -5.86 0.50 3.30
C GLY A 78 -6.44 1.90 3.15
N CYS A 79 -7.35 2.29 4.05
CA CYS A 79 -7.95 3.63 4.06
C CYS A 79 -6.88 4.71 4.32
N THR A 80 -5.98 4.47 5.27
CA THR A 80 -4.87 5.38 5.58
C THR A 80 -3.96 5.57 4.36
N LEU A 81 -3.56 4.48 3.69
CA LEU A 81 -2.71 4.56 2.50
C LEU A 81 -3.39 5.34 1.39
N SER A 82 -4.65 5.03 1.09
CA SER A 82 -5.41 5.68 0.01
C SER A 82 -5.58 7.18 0.28
N ALA A 83 -5.94 7.56 1.50
CA ALA A 83 -6.09 8.96 1.89
C ALA A 83 -4.76 9.72 1.81
N ALA A 84 -3.66 9.10 2.25
CA ALA A 84 -2.32 9.68 2.18
C ALA A 84 -1.87 9.88 0.72
N ILE A 85 -2.08 8.89 -0.16
CA ILE A 85 -1.77 9.02 -1.59
C ILE A 85 -2.56 10.19 -2.19
N ALA A 86 -3.88 10.26 -1.95
CA ALA A 86 -4.72 11.34 -2.44
C ALA A 86 -4.23 12.71 -1.95
N THR A 87 -3.82 12.80 -0.68
CA THR A 87 -3.26 14.03 -0.10
C THR A 87 -1.97 14.45 -0.82
N TYR A 88 -1.02 13.55 -1.01
CA TYR A 88 0.24 13.88 -1.68
C TYR A 88 0.04 14.24 -3.15
N LEU A 89 -0.90 13.59 -3.84
CA LEU A 89 -1.30 14.00 -5.20
C LEU A 89 -1.92 15.40 -5.20
N GLY A 90 -2.79 15.70 -4.24
CA GLY A 90 -3.38 17.04 -4.07
C GLY A 90 -2.35 18.12 -3.75
N LEU A 91 -1.22 17.76 -3.15
CA LEU A 91 -0.06 18.64 -2.93
C LEU A 91 0.83 18.78 -4.18
N GLY A 92 0.50 18.13 -5.29
CA GLY A 92 1.20 18.24 -6.56
C GLY A 92 2.33 17.25 -6.80
N LEU A 93 2.49 16.22 -5.95
CA LEU A 93 3.47 15.18 -6.20
C LEU A 93 3.06 14.27 -7.37
N GLY A 94 4.04 13.78 -8.12
CA GLY A 94 3.80 12.70 -9.08
C GLY A 94 3.37 11.41 -8.39
N ILE A 95 2.67 10.53 -9.12
CA ILE A 95 2.05 9.32 -8.55
C ILE A 95 3.06 8.42 -7.81
N ARG A 96 4.26 8.24 -8.33
CA ARG A 96 5.30 7.41 -7.69
C ARG A 96 5.72 7.99 -6.34
N ASP A 97 6.02 9.28 -6.30
CA ASP A 97 6.45 9.98 -5.10
C ASP A 97 5.33 10.04 -4.07
N ALA A 98 4.10 10.28 -4.52
CA ALA A 98 2.91 10.27 -3.67
C ALA A 98 2.74 8.91 -2.96
N ILE A 99 2.90 7.80 -3.69
CA ILE A 99 2.82 6.45 -3.10
C ILE A 99 3.95 6.21 -2.12
N VAL A 100 5.21 6.53 -2.49
CA VAL A 100 6.38 6.32 -1.60
C VAL A 100 6.24 7.13 -0.31
N HIS A 101 5.80 8.38 -0.38
CA HIS A 101 5.55 9.21 0.80
C HIS A 101 4.41 8.67 1.66
N ALA A 102 3.31 8.21 1.03
CA ALA A 102 2.18 7.63 1.73
C ALA A 102 2.56 6.32 2.45
N GLN A 103 3.39 5.47 1.82
CA GLN A 103 3.91 4.25 2.44
C GLN A 103 4.80 4.56 3.65
N LYS A 104 5.69 5.56 3.56
CA LYS A 104 6.52 6.00 4.70
C LYS A 104 5.66 6.51 5.85
N PHE A 105 4.65 7.30 5.54
CA PHE A 105 3.66 7.78 6.52
C PHE A 105 2.95 6.61 7.20
N LEU A 106 2.37 5.68 6.43
CA LEU A 106 1.67 4.52 6.96
C LEU A 106 2.58 3.66 7.84
N ASN A 107 3.79 3.35 7.38
CA ASN A 107 4.76 2.55 8.14
C ASN A 107 5.11 3.20 9.49
N HIS A 108 5.27 4.53 9.51
CA HIS A 108 5.48 5.25 10.77
C HIS A 108 4.26 5.09 11.68
N CYS A 109 3.06 5.33 11.19
CA CYS A 109 1.82 5.22 11.96
C CYS A 109 1.60 3.81 12.52
N LEU A 110 1.95 2.77 11.75
CA LEU A 110 1.87 1.37 12.17
C LEU A 110 2.84 1.04 13.30
N ARG A 111 4.09 1.52 13.22
CA ARG A 111 5.08 1.30 14.29
C ARG A 111 4.69 1.94 15.61
N HIS A 112 3.87 2.98 15.56
CA HIS A 112 3.36 3.70 16.74
C HIS A 112 1.88 3.40 16.98
N GLY A 113 1.34 2.35 16.35
CA GLY A 113 -0.03 1.90 16.54
C GLY A 113 -0.34 1.60 18.02
N TYR A 114 -1.58 1.71 18.41
CA TYR A 114 -2.03 1.44 19.76
C TYR A 114 -3.27 0.54 19.75
N ALA A 115 -3.47 -0.17 20.85
CA ALA A 115 -4.61 -1.07 21.02
C ALA A 115 -5.64 -0.42 21.96
N PRO A 116 -6.67 0.24 21.44
CA PRO A 116 -7.72 0.85 22.29
C PRO A 116 -8.65 -0.18 22.93
N GLY A 117 -8.54 -1.44 22.55
CA GLY A 117 -9.35 -2.55 23.03
C GLY A 117 -8.71 -3.89 22.76
N LEU A 118 -9.50 -4.98 22.78
CA LEU A 118 -9.02 -6.36 22.59
C LEU A 118 -8.86 -6.77 21.12
N GLY A 119 -9.35 -5.97 20.18
CA GLY A 119 -9.25 -6.23 18.73
C GLY A 119 -8.03 -5.60 18.09
N ALA A 120 -7.94 -5.72 16.76
CA ALA A 120 -6.92 -5.04 15.97
C ALA A 120 -7.09 -3.52 16.08
N GLY A 121 -6.07 -2.84 16.58
CA GLY A 121 -6.06 -1.38 16.71
C GLY A 121 -5.73 -0.67 15.40
N PRO A 122 -5.89 0.67 15.37
CA PRO A 122 -5.56 1.50 14.21
C PRO A 122 -4.08 1.90 14.16
N PRO A 123 -3.57 2.32 12.99
CA PRO A 123 -2.35 3.09 12.90
C PRO A 123 -2.48 4.42 13.68
N ASN A 124 -1.42 4.86 14.32
CA ASN A 124 -1.42 6.13 15.07
C ASN A 124 -1.05 7.31 14.16
N HIS A 125 -2.03 7.91 13.52
CA HIS A 125 -1.83 9.06 12.63
C HIS A 125 -1.23 10.28 13.34
N ALA A 126 -1.59 10.49 14.61
CA ALA A 126 -1.08 11.62 15.41
C ALA A 126 0.41 11.54 15.67
N SER A 127 1.00 10.34 15.68
CA SER A 127 2.44 10.16 15.89
C SER A 127 3.30 10.81 14.80
N TRP A 128 2.76 10.94 13.58
CA TRP A 128 3.44 11.62 12.47
C TRP A 128 3.57 13.13 12.67
N ILE A 129 2.56 13.74 13.28
CA ILE A 129 2.56 15.18 13.61
C ILE A 129 3.55 15.44 14.72
N ALA A 130 3.55 14.60 15.77
CA ALA A 130 4.47 14.73 16.91
C ALA A 130 5.94 14.67 16.46
N LYS A 131 6.27 13.83 15.47
CA LYS A 131 7.62 13.76 14.89
C LYS A 131 8.06 15.08 14.25
N ARG A 132 7.15 15.80 13.59
CA ARG A 132 7.46 17.08 12.91
C ARG A 132 7.60 18.27 13.84
N VAL A 133 7.01 18.20 15.02
CA VAL A 133 7.07 19.27 16.04
C VAL A 133 8.30 19.15 16.93
N GLY A 134 8.94 17.99 16.94
CA GLY A 134 10.17 17.72 17.72
C GLY A 134 11.47 17.83 16.93
N GLU A 135 11.42 18.18 15.66
CA GLU A 135 12.54 18.54 14.79
C GLU A 135 12.62 20.06 14.64
#